data_c70cd180b2a1c135b054d3a32c64f908
#
_entry.id   c70cd180b2a1c135b054d3a32c64f908
#
_cell.length_a   1.000
_cell.length_b   1.000
_cell.length_c   1.000
_cell.angle_alpha   90.00
_cell.angle_beta   90.00
_cell.angle_gamma   90.00
#
_symmetry.space_group_name_H-M   'P 1'
#
loop_
_entity.id
_entity.type
_entity.pdbx_description
1 polymer ?
#
loop_
_entity_poly.entity_id
_entity_poly.type
_entity_poly.pdbx_seq_one_letter_code
_entity_poly.pdbx_strand_id
1 'polypeptide(L)'
;MALAVEAEQLVKRFTGRAGTVDAVRGVDLSVAEGEVFGFLGPNGAGKSTTVRMLTTLTTITSGTARVAGLDVSADPDGVRRAIGVALQEAGLDPRQTGRELLVLQCRLFGSSPTDAAARAQELLELVDLVEAADRLIKGYSGGMKRRLDLASALVHRPQVLFLDEPTTGLDPASRLTVWDEMRRINAEGTTVFLTTQYLEEADQLCSRLAIIDDGVIVREGTPSELKAELRRKRSLHHDPTLDDVFLDATGRTRERVAGQVQEVTG
;
A
#
# COMPACT_ATOMS: atom_id res chain seq x y z
N MET A 1 8.98 5.88 19.88
CA MET A 1 9.40 5.76 18.47
C MET A 1 8.73 6.88 17.71
N ALA A 2 9.40 7.46 16.71
CA ALA A 2 8.76 8.43 15.85
C ALA A 2 7.70 7.73 14.97
N LEU A 3 6.63 8.44 14.63
CA LEU A 3 5.53 7.91 13.83
C LEU A 3 5.65 8.44 12.39
N ALA A 4 5.61 7.53 11.44
CA ALA A 4 5.60 7.85 10.02
C ALA A 4 4.20 8.19 9.51
N VAL A 5 3.16 7.56 10.10
CA VAL A 5 1.76 7.86 9.81
C VAL A 5 0.96 7.89 11.11
N GLU A 6 0.16 8.92 11.28
CA GLU A 6 -0.80 9.08 12.39
C GLU A 6 -2.15 9.48 11.82
N ALA A 7 -3.23 8.91 12.34
CA ALA A 7 -4.58 9.35 12.05
C ALA A 7 -5.43 9.24 13.32
N GLU A 8 -6.23 10.26 13.59
CA GLU A 8 -7.12 10.31 14.74
C GLU A 8 -8.54 10.59 14.27
N GLN A 9 -9.46 9.68 14.59
CA GLN A 9 -10.88 9.75 14.26
C GLN A 9 -11.15 10.12 12.80
N LEU A 10 -10.34 9.51 11.89
CA LEU A 10 -10.35 9.83 10.47
C LEU A 10 -11.67 9.41 9.83
N VAL A 11 -12.36 10.36 9.19
CA VAL A 11 -13.67 10.12 8.54
C VAL A 11 -13.64 10.58 7.09
N LYS A 12 -14.20 9.76 6.21
CA LYS A 12 -14.53 10.15 4.85
C LYS A 12 -15.97 9.86 4.52
N ARG A 13 -16.68 10.92 4.19
CA ARG A 13 -18.06 10.90 3.71
C ARG A 13 -18.14 11.42 2.29
N PHE A 14 -18.73 10.65 1.40
CA PHE A 14 -19.05 11.06 0.04
C PHE A 14 -20.53 11.37 -0.06
N THR A 15 -20.87 12.55 -0.58
CA THR A 15 -22.24 12.96 -0.83
C THR A 15 -22.45 13.09 -2.33
N GLY A 16 -23.39 12.34 -2.87
CA GLY A 16 -23.71 12.32 -4.29
C GLY A 16 -25.23 12.31 -4.55
N ARG A 17 -25.64 12.29 -5.82
CA ARG A 17 -27.07 12.24 -6.20
C ARG A 17 -27.79 11.00 -5.67
N ALA A 18 -27.09 9.90 -5.45
CA ALA A 18 -27.61 8.62 -4.95
C ALA A 18 -27.68 8.53 -3.40
N GLY A 19 -27.25 9.58 -2.70
CA GLY A 19 -27.22 9.60 -1.22
C GLY A 19 -25.81 9.85 -0.66
N THR A 20 -25.67 9.56 0.63
CA THR A 20 -24.42 9.73 1.37
C THR A 20 -23.84 8.36 1.72
N VAL A 21 -22.53 8.20 1.51
CA VAL A 21 -21.78 6.98 1.84
C VAL A 21 -20.65 7.35 2.79
N ASP A 22 -20.63 6.75 3.97
CA ASP A 22 -19.53 6.85 4.93
C ASP A 22 -18.50 5.77 4.63
N ALA A 23 -17.48 6.11 3.83
CA ALA A 23 -16.46 5.15 3.40
C ALA A 23 -15.41 4.87 4.48
N VAL A 24 -15.18 5.83 5.40
CA VAL A 24 -14.30 5.69 6.57
C VAL A 24 -15.01 6.34 7.75
N ARG A 25 -15.07 5.65 8.90
CA ARG A 25 -15.96 5.96 10.00
C ARG A 25 -15.22 6.06 11.34
N GLY A 26 -14.21 6.95 11.43
CA GLY A 26 -13.47 7.18 12.66
C GLY A 26 -12.31 6.18 12.82
N VAL A 27 -11.41 6.15 11.85
CA VAL A 27 -10.20 5.32 11.91
C VAL A 27 -9.14 6.03 12.73
N ASP A 28 -8.63 5.34 13.76
CA ASP A 28 -7.42 5.68 14.49
C ASP A 28 -6.29 4.78 14.00
N LEU A 29 -5.13 5.35 13.68
CA LEU A 29 -4.03 4.62 13.08
C LEU A 29 -2.68 5.23 13.51
N SER A 30 -1.72 4.38 13.82
CA SER A 30 -0.34 4.78 14.10
C SER A 30 0.63 3.81 13.44
N VAL A 31 1.57 4.31 12.62
CA VAL A 31 2.60 3.49 11.96
C VAL A 31 3.97 4.04 12.35
N ALA A 32 4.85 3.19 12.86
CA ALA A 32 6.19 3.59 13.25
C ALA A 32 7.10 3.78 12.02
N GLU A 33 8.12 4.63 12.16
CA GLU A 33 9.16 4.75 11.13
C GLU A 33 9.89 3.42 10.91
N GLY A 34 10.13 3.06 9.64
CA GLY A 34 10.78 1.80 9.25
C GLY A 34 9.88 0.56 9.36
N GLU A 35 8.60 0.70 9.69
CA GLU A 35 7.64 -0.39 9.77
C GLU A 35 7.13 -0.81 8.38
N VAL A 36 6.89 -2.11 8.17
CA VAL A 36 6.01 -2.60 7.09
C VAL A 36 4.63 -2.82 7.69
N PHE A 37 3.73 -1.89 7.43
CA PHE A 37 2.37 -1.90 7.98
C PHE A 37 1.34 -2.35 6.93
N GLY A 38 0.53 -3.36 7.29
CA GLY A 38 -0.54 -3.88 6.46
C GLY A 38 -1.91 -3.29 6.80
N PHE A 39 -2.65 -2.84 5.81
CA PHE A 39 -4.02 -2.39 5.97
C PHE A 39 -4.95 -3.35 5.22
N LEU A 40 -5.44 -4.35 5.94
CA LEU A 40 -6.12 -5.52 5.42
C LEU A 40 -7.63 -5.37 5.48
N GLY A 41 -8.34 -5.75 4.44
CA GLY A 41 -9.80 -5.72 4.44
C GLY A 41 -10.41 -6.13 3.10
N PRO A 42 -11.70 -6.42 3.06
CA PRO A 42 -12.40 -6.76 1.82
C PRO A 42 -12.54 -5.55 0.89
N ASN A 43 -12.98 -5.81 -0.34
CA ASN A 43 -13.33 -4.74 -1.28
C ASN A 43 -14.47 -3.88 -0.69
N GLY A 44 -14.33 -2.56 -0.81
CA GLY A 44 -15.29 -1.61 -0.25
C GLY A 44 -15.14 -1.31 1.25
N ALA A 45 -14.20 -1.94 1.97
CA ALA A 45 -14.00 -1.73 3.40
C ALA A 45 -13.45 -0.33 3.77
N GLY A 46 -12.99 0.47 2.80
CA GLY A 46 -12.44 1.79 3.04
C GLY A 46 -10.92 1.90 2.85
N LYS A 47 -10.20 0.82 2.51
CA LYS A 47 -8.73 0.78 2.34
C LYS A 47 -8.20 1.89 1.43
N SER A 48 -8.54 1.84 0.15
CA SER A 48 -8.06 2.82 -0.85
C SER A 48 -8.54 4.24 -0.54
N THR A 49 -9.70 4.40 0.11
CA THR A 49 -10.17 5.72 0.56
C THR A 49 -9.29 6.27 1.67
N THR A 50 -8.88 5.44 2.63
CA THR A 50 -7.95 5.83 3.70
C THR A 50 -6.60 6.21 3.11
N VAL A 51 -6.02 5.38 2.22
CA VAL A 51 -4.76 5.72 1.52
C VAL A 51 -4.89 7.04 0.77
N ARG A 52 -5.97 7.26 0.01
CA ARG A 52 -6.17 8.53 -0.72
C ARG A 52 -6.27 9.75 0.18
N MET A 53 -6.79 9.63 1.41
CA MET A 53 -6.75 10.72 2.40
C MET A 53 -5.33 10.96 2.89
N LEU A 54 -4.61 9.91 3.32
CA LEU A 54 -3.24 10.00 3.83
C LEU A 54 -2.25 10.54 2.76
N THR A 55 -2.49 10.20 1.49
CA THR A 55 -1.67 10.66 0.35
C THR A 55 -2.15 11.96 -0.28
N THR A 56 -3.07 12.68 0.35
CA THR A 56 -3.61 13.97 -0.12
C THR A 56 -4.38 13.93 -1.44
N LEU A 57 -4.74 12.74 -1.93
CA LEU A 57 -5.51 12.57 -3.19
C LEU A 57 -7.03 12.82 -2.99
N THR A 58 -7.49 12.84 -1.75
CA THR A 58 -8.85 13.26 -1.38
C THR A 58 -8.85 13.96 -0.02
N THR A 59 -9.77 14.88 0.18
CA THR A 59 -9.90 15.62 1.44
C THR A 59 -10.46 14.75 2.55
N ILE A 60 -10.05 15.00 3.78
CA ILE A 60 -10.63 14.46 5.01
C ILE A 60 -11.97 15.16 5.28
N THR A 61 -12.98 14.43 5.72
CA THR A 61 -14.28 15.02 6.12
C THR A 61 -14.24 15.49 7.57
N SER A 62 -13.69 14.68 8.47
CA SER A 62 -13.41 15.05 9.87
C SER A 62 -12.29 14.15 10.42
N GLY A 63 -11.75 14.51 11.58
CA GLY A 63 -10.55 13.91 12.16
C GLY A 63 -9.30 14.58 11.64
N THR A 64 -8.13 14.04 12.00
CA THR A 64 -6.81 14.55 11.62
C THR A 64 -5.92 13.43 11.11
N ALA A 65 -4.94 13.78 10.27
CA ALA A 65 -3.90 12.84 9.86
C ALA A 65 -2.57 13.56 9.65
N ARG A 66 -1.48 12.87 10.01
CA ARG A 66 -0.11 13.30 9.75
C ARG A 66 0.65 12.20 9.03
N VAL A 67 1.49 12.59 8.09
CA VAL A 67 2.38 11.69 7.36
C VAL A 67 3.77 12.32 7.32
N ALA A 68 4.79 11.56 7.71
CA ALA A 68 6.15 12.06 7.89
C ALA A 68 6.21 13.33 8.79
N GLY A 69 5.38 13.36 9.85
CA GLY A 69 5.25 14.49 10.76
C GLY A 69 4.48 15.71 10.23
N LEU A 70 4.07 15.70 8.95
CA LEU A 70 3.37 16.80 8.27
C LEU A 70 1.86 16.59 8.31
N ASP A 71 1.09 17.64 8.58
CA ASP A 71 -0.37 17.59 8.57
C ASP A 71 -0.89 17.51 7.13
N VAL A 72 -1.70 16.47 6.86
CA VAL A 72 -2.21 16.14 5.52
C VAL A 72 -3.09 17.26 4.92
N SER A 73 -3.81 17.98 5.78
CA SER A 73 -4.71 19.05 5.36
C SER A 73 -4.04 20.41 5.30
N ALA A 74 -3.09 20.68 6.21
CA ALA A 74 -2.42 21.98 6.31
C ALA A 74 -1.19 22.10 5.38
N ASP A 75 -0.45 21.01 5.14
CA ASP A 75 0.73 20.99 4.25
C ASP A 75 0.70 19.81 3.28
N PRO A 76 -0.29 19.74 2.37
CA PRO A 76 -0.40 18.65 1.40
C PRO A 76 0.79 18.57 0.44
N ASP A 77 1.44 19.70 0.12
CA ASP A 77 2.59 19.72 -0.77
C ASP A 77 3.86 19.20 -0.08
N GLY A 78 4.03 19.48 1.20
CA GLY A 78 5.07 18.88 2.02
C GLY A 78 4.91 17.35 2.11
N VAL A 79 3.68 16.89 2.38
CA VAL A 79 3.36 15.46 2.40
C VAL A 79 3.70 14.79 1.07
N ARG A 80 3.28 15.35 -0.09
CA ARG A 80 3.57 14.78 -1.42
C ARG A 80 5.06 14.67 -1.71
N ARG A 81 5.88 15.57 -1.18
CA ARG A 81 7.35 15.50 -1.31
C ARG A 81 7.98 14.44 -0.40
N ALA A 82 7.32 14.08 0.68
CA ALA A 82 7.82 13.11 1.67
C ALA A 82 7.38 11.67 1.39
N ILE A 83 6.37 11.46 0.53
CA ILE A 83 5.78 10.14 0.27
C ILE A 83 6.02 9.67 -1.17
N GLY A 84 6.16 8.34 -1.34
CA GLY A 84 5.99 7.65 -2.61
C GLY A 84 4.62 6.97 -2.65
N VAL A 85 4.00 6.92 -3.83
CA VAL A 85 2.66 6.31 -3.98
C VAL A 85 2.63 5.45 -5.24
N ALA A 86 2.28 4.17 -5.09
CA ALA A 86 1.97 3.28 -6.19
C ALA A 86 0.53 2.77 -6.01
N LEU A 87 -0.39 3.30 -6.81
CA LEU A 87 -1.82 2.97 -6.77
C LEU A 87 -2.12 1.69 -7.55
N GLN A 88 -3.36 1.22 -7.47
CA GLN A 88 -3.82 0.02 -8.16
C GLN A 88 -3.63 0.08 -9.69
N GLU A 89 -3.88 1.25 -10.29
CA GLU A 89 -3.61 1.49 -11.71
C GLU A 89 -2.30 2.27 -11.87
N ALA A 90 -1.29 1.65 -12.50
CA ALA A 90 -0.03 2.30 -12.80
C ALA A 90 -0.20 3.35 -13.90
N GLY A 91 0.08 4.61 -13.57
CA GLY A 91 0.00 5.74 -14.50
C GLY A 91 1.20 5.85 -15.46
N LEU A 92 1.63 4.74 -16.07
CA LEU A 92 2.82 4.67 -16.92
C LEU A 92 2.49 5.04 -18.37
N ASP A 93 3.25 5.98 -18.98
CA ASP A 93 3.10 6.28 -20.42
C ASP A 93 3.67 5.13 -21.27
N PRO A 94 2.83 4.42 -22.05
CA PRO A 94 3.28 3.27 -22.84
C PRO A 94 4.25 3.62 -23.97
N ARG A 95 4.43 4.90 -24.29
CA ARG A 95 5.31 5.44 -25.34
C ARG A 95 6.71 5.77 -24.85
N GLN A 96 6.95 5.76 -23.53
CA GLN A 96 8.26 5.94 -22.94
C GLN A 96 8.96 4.58 -22.72
N THR A 97 10.26 4.62 -22.58
CA THR A 97 11.03 3.51 -22.00
C THR A 97 11.03 3.60 -20.47
N GLY A 98 11.37 2.52 -19.77
CA GLY A 98 11.48 2.54 -18.32
C GLY A 98 12.52 3.55 -17.83
N ARG A 99 13.66 3.64 -18.53
CA ARG A 99 14.71 4.61 -18.21
C ARG A 99 14.25 6.04 -18.41
N GLU A 100 13.62 6.37 -19.54
CA GLU A 100 13.10 7.72 -19.83
C GLU A 100 12.09 8.17 -18.77
N LEU A 101 11.18 7.29 -18.35
CA LEU A 101 10.20 7.58 -17.31
C LEU A 101 10.89 7.94 -15.99
N LEU A 102 11.82 7.10 -15.51
CA LEU A 102 12.49 7.34 -14.23
C LEU A 102 13.37 8.60 -14.25
N VAL A 103 14.11 8.81 -15.34
CA VAL A 103 14.92 10.05 -15.51
C VAL A 103 14.01 11.28 -15.50
N LEU A 104 12.90 11.26 -16.25
CA LEU A 104 11.95 12.37 -16.27
C LEU A 104 11.41 12.67 -14.87
N GLN A 105 11.01 11.65 -14.13
CA GLN A 105 10.47 11.83 -12.78
C GLN A 105 11.54 12.38 -11.81
N CYS A 106 12.77 11.84 -11.81
CA CYS A 106 13.87 12.41 -11.04
C CYS A 106 14.09 13.91 -11.37
N ARG A 107 13.99 14.27 -12.65
CA ARG A 107 14.11 15.67 -13.09
C ARG A 107 12.97 16.55 -12.59
N LEU A 108 11.75 16.03 -12.53
CA LEU A 108 10.58 16.75 -11.98
C LEU A 108 10.72 17.01 -10.48
N PHE A 109 11.41 16.12 -9.75
CA PHE A 109 11.78 16.31 -8.35
C PHE A 109 13.06 17.15 -8.15
N GLY A 110 13.60 17.78 -9.21
CA GLY A 110 14.69 18.76 -9.13
C GLY A 110 16.10 18.18 -9.26
N SER A 111 16.26 16.90 -9.55
CA SER A 111 17.59 16.28 -9.76
C SER A 111 18.32 16.90 -10.97
N SER A 112 19.65 16.99 -10.93
CA SER A 112 20.45 17.33 -12.11
C SER A 112 20.33 16.24 -13.19
N PRO A 113 20.68 16.50 -14.48
CA PRO A 113 20.66 15.45 -15.50
C PRO A 113 21.50 14.23 -15.14
N THR A 114 22.68 14.45 -14.55
CA THR A 114 23.61 13.40 -14.15
C THR A 114 23.05 12.58 -12.98
N ASP A 115 22.53 13.27 -11.93
CA ASP A 115 21.96 12.60 -10.75
C ASP A 115 20.70 11.83 -11.12
N ALA A 116 19.88 12.38 -12.02
CA ALA A 116 18.65 11.72 -12.51
C ALA A 116 19.00 10.42 -13.26
N ALA A 117 20.04 10.43 -14.11
CA ALA A 117 20.49 9.23 -14.82
C ALA A 117 21.04 8.17 -13.85
N ALA A 118 21.86 8.58 -12.88
CA ALA A 118 22.41 7.69 -11.86
C ALA A 118 21.27 7.08 -11.01
N ARG A 119 20.34 7.91 -10.53
CA ARG A 119 19.19 7.43 -9.72
C ARG A 119 18.27 6.50 -10.50
N ALA A 120 17.99 6.79 -11.76
CA ALA A 120 17.22 5.91 -12.62
C ALA A 120 17.89 4.54 -12.79
N GLN A 121 19.22 4.49 -12.92
CA GLN A 121 19.96 3.24 -13.00
C GLN A 121 19.89 2.45 -11.69
N GLU A 122 20.10 3.08 -10.52
CA GLU A 122 19.94 2.46 -9.20
C GLU A 122 18.54 1.83 -9.04
N LEU A 123 17.49 2.55 -9.44
CA LEU A 123 16.12 2.08 -9.33
C LEU A 123 15.81 0.92 -10.28
N LEU A 124 16.35 0.94 -11.51
CA LEU A 124 16.22 -0.17 -12.45
C LEU A 124 16.91 -1.44 -11.93
N GLU A 125 18.06 -1.29 -11.26
CA GLU A 125 18.75 -2.40 -10.59
C GLU A 125 17.95 -2.92 -9.39
N LEU A 126 17.39 -2.02 -8.57
CA LEU A 126 16.57 -2.39 -7.43
C LEU A 126 15.39 -3.29 -7.82
N VAL A 127 14.71 -2.95 -8.94
CA VAL A 127 13.50 -3.65 -9.40
C VAL A 127 13.75 -4.65 -10.53
N ASP A 128 15.01 -5.03 -10.78
CA ASP A 128 15.42 -6.02 -11.78
C ASP A 128 14.82 -5.75 -13.18
N LEU A 129 14.97 -4.51 -13.67
CA LEU A 129 14.51 -4.07 -14.97
C LEU A 129 15.61 -3.51 -15.87
N VAL A 130 16.89 -3.72 -15.54
CA VAL A 130 18.04 -3.17 -16.31
C VAL A 130 18.02 -3.63 -17.76
N GLU A 131 17.80 -4.92 -18.02
CA GLU A 131 17.79 -5.48 -19.38
C GLU A 131 16.60 -4.97 -20.22
N ALA A 132 15.54 -4.54 -19.57
CA ALA A 132 14.34 -4.01 -20.22
C ALA A 132 14.30 -2.48 -20.25
N ALA A 133 15.26 -1.81 -19.62
CA ALA A 133 15.24 -0.37 -19.35
C ALA A 133 14.98 0.50 -20.58
N ASP A 134 15.53 0.12 -21.72
CA ASP A 134 15.45 0.88 -22.97
C ASP A 134 14.39 0.34 -23.95
N ARG A 135 13.56 -0.62 -23.52
CA ARG A 135 12.36 -1.07 -24.23
C ARG A 135 11.18 -0.19 -23.89
N LEU A 136 10.25 0.00 -24.85
CA LEU A 136 9.00 0.73 -24.59
C LEU A 136 8.13 0.00 -23.58
N ILE A 137 7.54 0.75 -22.64
CA ILE A 137 6.67 0.26 -21.56
C ILE A 137 5.44 -0.49 -22.09
N LYS A 138 4.95 -0.16 -23.30
CA LYS A 138 3.86 -0.93 -23.95
C LYS A 138 4.17 -2.43 -24.11
N GLY A 139 5.46 -2.80 -24.19
CA GLY A 139 5.91 -4.17 -24.31
C GLY A 139 6.25 -4.85 -22.98
N TYR A 140 6.01 -4.19 -21.84
CA TYR A 140 6.24 -4.76 -20.52
C TYR A 140 5.09 -5.69 -20.13
N SER A 141 5.42 -6.77 -19.40
CA SER A 141 4.42 -7.61 -18.72
C SER A 141 3.75 -6.83 -17.58
N GLY A 142 2.66 -7.36 -17.03
CA GLY A 142 2.00 -6.77 -15.86
C GLY A 142 2.95 -6.63 -14.67
N GLY A 143 3.73 -7.67 -14.37
CA GLY A 143 4.74 -7.65 -13.31
C GLY A 143 5.84 -6.61 -13.55
N MET A 144 6.35 -6.49 -14.79
CA MET A 144 7.33 -5.47 -15.14
C MET A 144 6.78 -4.05 -14.97
N LYS A 145 5.53 -3.81 -15.38
CA LYS A 145 4.86 -2.52 -15.17
C LYS A 145 4.72 -2.20 -13.69
N ARG A 146 4.34 -3.18 -12.88
CA ARG A 146 4.20 -3.00 -11.44
C ARG A 146 5.51 -2.68 -10.76
N ARG A 147 6.60 -3.38 -11.13
CA ARG A 147 7.95 -3.11 -10.63
C ARG A 147 8.44 -1.71 -11.04
N LEU A 148 8.19 -1.29 -12.28
CA LEU A 148 8.52 0.06 -12.73
C LEU A 148 7.71 1.14 -12.00
N ASP A 149 6.43 0.91 -11.71
CA ASP A 149 5.59 1.80 -10.92
C ASP A 149 6.11 1.95 -9.50
N LEU A 150 6.54 0.85 -8.89
CA LEU A 150 7.20 0.85 -7.58
C LEU A 150 8.51 1.67 -7.62
N ALA A 151 9.37 1.46 -8.62
CA ALA A 151 10.59 2.24 -8.82
C ALA A 151 10.30 3.74 -8.98
N SER A 152 9.25 4.07 -9.71
CA SER A 152 8.80 5.45 -9.95
C SER A 152 8.37 6.15 -8.66
N ALA A 153 7.73 5.44 -7.74
CA ALA A 153 7.36 5.98 -6.43
C ALA A 153 8.57 6.27 -5.51
N LEU A 154 9.77 5.76 -5.86
CA LEU A 154 10.99 5.88 -5.06
C LEU A 154 12.00 6.92 -5.57
N VAL A 155 11.71 7.62 -6.69
CA VAL A 155 12.68 8.49 -7.36
C VAL A 155 13.27 9.57 -6.44
N HIS A 156 12.50 10.11 -5.53
CA HIS A 156 12.86 11.20 -4.62
C HIS A 156 13.21 10.72 -3.19
N ARG A 157 13.40 9.39 -2.99
CA ARG A 157 13.73 8.79 -1.69
C ARG A 157 12.72 9.13 -0.60
N PRO A 158 11.47 8.72 -0.75
CA PRO A 158 10.40 9.04 0.19
C PRO A 158 10.66 8.43 1.57
N GLN A 159 10.13 9.07 2.62
CA GLN A 159 10.14 8.53 3.98
C GLN A 159 9.08 7.44 4.16
N VAL A 160 7.95 7.58 3.46
CA VAL A 160 6.83 6.61 3.49
C VAL A 160 6.42 6.24 2.08
N LEU A 161 6.35 4.94 1.81
CA LEU A 161 5.86 4.37 0.56
C LEU A 161 4.46 3.80 0.77
N PHE A 162 3.47 4.35 0.07
CA PHE A 162 2.11 3.85 0.05
C PHE A 162 1.88 2.96 -1.16
N LEU A 163 1.40 1.73 -0.91
CA LEU A 163 1.12 0.73 -1.93
C LEU A 163 -0.34 0.29 -1.84
N ASP A 164 -1.13 0.57 -2.88
CA ASP A 164 -2.53 0.16 -2.91
C ASP A 164 -2.66 -1.13 -3.74
N GLU A 165 -2.87 -2.25 -3.04
CA GLU A 165 -3.00 -3.61 -3.59
C GLU A 165 -1.86 -3.98 -4.57
N PRO A 166 -0.57 -3.98 -4.12
CA PRO A 166 0.60 -4.00 -4.99
C PRO A 166 0.74 -5.27 -5.86
N THR A 167 0.13 -6.37 -5.47
CA THR A 167 0.29 -7.67 -6.16
C THR A 167 -0.98 -8.17 -6.83
N THR A 168 -2.05 -7.36 -6.84
CA THR A 168 -3.32 -7.73 -7.48
C THR A 168 -3.12 -7.96 -8.98
N GLY A 169 -3.60 -9.11 -9.47
CA GLY A 169 -3.50 -9.49 -10.89
C GLY A 169 -2.14 -10.01 -11.33
N LEU A 170 -1.17 -10.16 -10.42
CA LEU A 170 0.13 -10.77 -10.72
C LEU A 170 0.09 -12.28 -10.57
N ASP A 171 0.88 -12.96 -11.41
CA ASP A 171 1.18 -14.38 -11.25
C ASP A 171 2.01 -14.64 -9.97
N PRO A 172 2.03 -15.89 -9.44
CA PRO A 172 2.73 -16.19 -8.18
C PRO A 172 4.22 -15.82 -8.18
N ALA A 173 4.93 -16.00 -9.30
CA ALA A 173 6.36 -15.69 -9.38
C ALA A 173 6.59 -14.18 -9.35
N SER A 174 5.83 -13.41 -10.12
CA SER A 174 5.86 -11.94 -10.11
C SER A 174 5.52 -11.37 -8.74
N ARG A 175 4.58 -11.99 -7.99
CA ARG A 175 4.22 -11.58 -6.63
C ARG A 175 5.40 -11.72 -5.67
N LEU A 176 6.09 -12.86 -5.69
CA LEU A 176 7.26 -13.09 -4.83
C LEU A 176 8.36 -12.06 -5.11
N THR A 177 8.62 -11.74 -6.39
CA THR A 177 9.59 -10.71 -6.77
C THR A 177 9.22 -9.35 -6.17
N VAL A 178 7.97 -8.92 -6.29
CA VAL A 178 7.50 -7.64 -5.70
C VAL A 178 7.62 -7.65 -4.17
N TRP A 179 7.37 -8.80 -3.50
CA TRP A 179 7.57 -8.92 -2.06
C TRP A 179 9.04 -8.74 -1.66
N ASP A 180 9.97 -9.34 -2.40
CA ASP A 180 11.40 -9.19 -2.13
C ASP A 180 11.87 -7.75 -2.34
N GLU A 181 11.34 -7.06 -3.35
CA GLU A 181 11.60 -5.64 -3.57
C GLU A 181 11.09 -4.78 -2.41
N MET A 182 9.87 -5.02 -1.92
CA MET A 182 9.34 -4.31 -0.74
C MET A 182 10.20 -4.52 0.51
N ARG A 183 10.72 -5.75 0.72
CA ARG A 183 11.65 -6.03 1.82
C ARG A 183 12.95 -5.25 1.69
N ARG A 184 13.52 -5.15 0.48
CA ARG A 184 14.75 -4.37 0.21
C ARG A 184 14.54 -2.90 0.47
N ILE A 185 13.45 -2.32 -0.04
CA ILE A 185 13.09 -0.91 0.17
C ILE A 185 12.94 -0.59 1.66
N ASN A 186 12.28 -1.47 2.40
CA ASN A 186 12.12 -1.30 3.84
C ASN A 186 13.46 -1.44 4.59
N ALA A 187 14.32 -2.38 4.19
CA ALA A 187 15.65 -2.56 4.77
C ALA A 187 16.56 -1.32 4.58
N GLU A 188 16.30 -0.49 3.55
CA GLU A 188 16.96 0.80 3.33
C GLU A 188 16.39 1.93 4.23
N GLY A 189 15.41 1.64 5.08
CA GLY A 189 14.83 2.55 6.05
C GLY A 189 13.50 3.21 5.64
N THR A 190 12.98 2.94 4.45
CA THR A 190 11.67 3.46 4.02
C THR A 190 10.54 2.74 4.76
N THR A 191 9.63 3.50 5.38
CA THR A 191 8.39 2.95 5.93
C THR A 191 7.47 2.51 4.81
N VAL A 192 6.90 1.31 4.89
CA VAL A 192 5.97 0.80 3.88
C VAL A 192 4.58 0.68 4.47
N PHE A 193 3.62 1.37 3.86
CA PHE A 193 2.19 1.22 4.15
C PHE A 193 1.52 0.54 2.96
N LEU A 194 1.09 -0.70 3.12
CA LEU A 194 0.43 -1.43 2.04
C LEU A 194 -1.02 -1.76 2.37
N THR A 195 -1.91 -1.59 1.38
CA THR A 195 -3.24 -2.19 1.45
C THR A 195 -3.24 -3.52 0.74
N THR A 196 -3.97 -4.47 1.26
CA THR A 196 -4.15 -5.76 0.59
C THR A 196 -5.47 -6.43 0.98
N GLN A 197 -5.96 -7.29 0.11
CA GLN A 197 -7.00 -8.27 0.40
C GLN A 197 -6.42 -9.69 0.52
N TYR A 198 -5.12 -9.87 0.21
CA TYR A 198 -4.43 -11.16 0.29
C TYR A 198 -3.82 -11.35 1.68
N LEU A 199 -4.40 -12.28 2.43
CA LEU A 199 -3.98 -12.60 3.80
C LEU A 199 -2.55 -13.15 3.87
N GLU A 200 -2.15 -13.92 2.85
CA GLU A 200 -0.79 -14.43 2.71
C GLU A 200 0.24 -13.31 2.59
N GLU A 201 -0.06 -12.27 1.80
CA GLU A 201 0.80 -11.08 1.65
C GLU A 201 1.00 -10.37 2.99
N ALA A 202 -0.10 -10.12 3.71
CA ALA A 202 -0.05 -9.50 5.03
C ALA A 202 0.77 -10.36 6.03
N ASP A 203 0.59 -11.67 6.01
CA ASP A 203 1.29 -12.60 6.92
C ASP A 203 2.80 -12.69 6.65
N GLN A 204 3.22 -12.56 5.38
CA GLN A 204 4.60 -12.69 4.94
C GLN A 204 5.40 -11.39 5.02
N LEU A 205 4.75 -10.24 4.88
CA LEU A 205 5.44 -8.96 4.74
C LEU A 205 5.28 -8.04 5.95
N CYS A 206 4.10 -8.05 6.58
CA CYS A 206 3.79 -7.02 7.56
C CYS A 206 4.35 -7.36 8.93
N SER A 207 5.07 -6.43 9.53
CA SER A 207 5.46 -6.51 10.93
C SER A 207 4.25 -6.30 11.86
N ARG A 208 3.32 -5.45 11.44
CA ARG A 208 2.03 -5.20 12.10
C ARG A 208 0.97 -4.91 11.05
N LEU A 209 -0.29 -5.18 11.36
CA LEU A 209 -1.41 -4.92 10.47
C LEU A 209 -2.65 -4.46 11.22
N ALA A 210 -3.51 -3.72 10.52
CA ALA A 210 -4.88 -3.46 10.94
C ALA A 210 -5.88 -4.09 9.96
N ILE A 211 -6.92 -4.71 10.50
CA ILE A 211 -8.05 -5.23 9.72
C ILE A 211 -9.14 -4.18 9.76
N ILE A 212 -9.51 -3.68 8.58
CA ILE A 212 -10.62 -2.75 8.40
C ILE A 212 -11.81 -3.49 7.78
N ASP A 213 -13.00 -3.27 8.32
CA ASP A 213 -14.27 -3.71 7.75
C ASP A 213 -15.31 -2.62 7.90
N ASP A 214 -16.07 -2.35 6.85
CA ASP A 214 -17.13 -1.35 6.81
C ASP A 214 -16.71 0.03 7.39
N GLY A 215 -15.50 0.48 7.02
CA GLY A 215 -14.94 1.80 7.35
C GLY A 215 -14.39 1.94 8.78
N VAL A 216 -14.30 0.87 9.56
CA VAL A 216 -13.72 0.87 10.91
C VAL A 216 -12.64 -0.18 11.08
N ILE A 217 -11.62 0.10 11.89
CA ILE A 217 -10.62 -0.90 12.29
C ILE A 217 -11.25 -1.84 13.31
N VAL A 218 -11.27 -3.14 13.00
CA VAL A 218 -11.85 -4.18 13.85
C VAL A 218 -10.82 -4.98 14.63
N ARG A 219 -9.57 -5.03 14.15
CA ARG A 219 -8.41 -5.64 14.84
C ARG A 219 -7.13 -4.94 14.40
N GLU A 220 -6.14 -4.87 15.30
CA GLU A 220 -4.79 -4.41 15.03
C GLU A 220 -3.79 -5.18 15.88
N GLY A 221 -2.62 -5.49 15.32
CA GLY A 221 -1.52 -6.19 15.99
C GLY A 221 -0.54 -6.81 15.02
N THR A 222 0.48 -7.49 15.53
CA THR A 222 1.35 -8.33 14.70
C THR A 222 0.60 -9.58 14.24
N PRO A 223 0.92 -10.18 13.08
CA PRO A 223 0.30 -11.43 12.64
C PRO A 223 0.32 -12.53 13.72
N SER A 224 1.44 -12.65 14.43
CA SER A 224 1.60 -13.64 15.50
C SER A 224 0.73 -13.37 16.73
N GLU A 225 0.63 -12.10 17.17
CA GLU A 225 -0.25 -11.71 18.29
C GLU A 225 -1.72 -11.99 17.98
N LEU A 226 -2.18 -11.60 16.80
CA LEU A 226 -3.55 -11.80 16.34
C LEU A 226 -3.91 -13.30 16.27
N LYS A 227 -3.00 -14.13 15.75
CA LYS A 227 -3.16 -15.60 15.74
C LYS A 227 -3.21 -16.18 17.14
N ALA A 228 -2.31 -15.74 18.03
CA ALA A 228 -2.27 -16.20 19.41
C ALA A 228 -3.52 -15.77 20.21
N GLU A 229 -4.02 -14.56 19.97
CA GLU A 229 -5.28 -14.08 20.56
C GLU A 229 -6.46 -14.95 20.14
N LEU A 230 -6.60 -15.22 18.83
CA LEU A 230 -7.66 -16.08 18.31
C LEU A 230 -7.59 -17.50 18.90
N ARG A 231 -6.37 -18.08 18.95
CA ARG A 231 -6.15 -19.40 19.56
C ARG A 231 -6.67 -19.46 20.99
N ARG A 232 -6.35 -18.46 21.81
CA ARG A 232 -6.83 -18.35 23.20
C ARG A 232 -8.34 -18.18 23.27
N LYS A 233 -8.88 -17.23 22.48
CA LYS A 233 -10.32 -16.89 22.48
C LYS A 233 -11.21 -18.08 22.11
N ARG A 234 -10.76 -18.90 21.14
CA ARG A 234 -11.52 -20.05 20.61
C ARG A 234 -11.08 -21.38 21.18
N SER A 235 -10.10 -21.41 22.10
CA SER A 235 -9.52 -22.64 22.67
C SER A 235 -9.08 -23.65 21.60
N LEU A 236 -8.44 -23.15 20.52
CA LEU A 236 -8.04 -23.99 19.40
C LEU A 236 -6.82 -24.87 19.77
N HIS A 237 -6.85 -26.14 19.35
CA HIS A 237 -5.75 -27.09 19.54
C HIS A 237 -4.69 -27.04 18.43
N HIS A 238 -4.90 -26.23 17.39
CA HIS A 238 -3.96 -25.98 16.27
C HIS A 238 -3.64 -24.49 16.20
N ASP A 239 -2.59 -24.13 15.48
CA ASP A 239 -2.26 -22.73 15.21
C ASP A 239 -3.18 -22.18 14.14
N PRO A 240 -3.94 -21.10 14.43
CA PRO A 240 -4.81 -20.48 13.44
C PRO A 240 -3.99 -19.75 12.37
N THR A 241 -4.57 -19.65 11.19
CA THR A 241 -4.04 -18.84 10.10
C THR A 241 -4.51 -17.38 10.22
N LEU A 242 -3.94 -16.48 9.43
CA LEU A 242 -4.46 -15.11 9.36
C LEU A 242 -5.86 -15.07 8.72
N ASP A 243 -6.21 -16.06 7.87
CA ASP A 243 -7.57 -16.24 7.35
C ASP A 243 -8.58 -16.47 8.48
N ASP A 244 -8.22 -17.32 9.45
CA ASP A 244 -9.10 -17.58 10.60
C ASP A 244 -9.29 -16.32 11.46
N VAL A 245 -8.23 -15.52 11.64
CA VAL A 245 -8.31 -14.22 12.33
C VAL A 245 -9.24 -13.26 11.60
N PHE A 246 -9.08 -13.15 10.28
CA PHE A 246 -9.90 -12.27 9.45
C PHE A 246 -11.39 -12.65 9.51
N LEU A 247 -11.70 -13.93 9.40
CA LEU A 247 -13.08 -14.43 9.50
C LEU A 247 -13.70 -14.17 10.87
N ASP A 248 -12.92 -14.37 11.97
CA ASP A 248 -13.39 -14.05 13.32
C ASP A 248 -13.60 -12.55 13.53
N ALA A 249 -12.72 -11.71 12.98
CA ALA A 249 -12.76 -10.26 13.12
C ALA A 249 -13.95 -9.63 12.36
N THR A 250 -14.25 -10.13 11.15
CA THR A 250 -15.29 -9.57 10.27
C THR A 250 -16.65 -10.26 10.40
N GLY A 251 -16.73 -11.37 11.16
CA GLY A 251 -17.96 -12.19 11.28
C GLY A 251 -18.38 -12.87 9.97
N ARG A 252 -17.47 -12.96 8.99
CA ARG A 252 -17.73 -13.58 7.68
C ARG A 252 -17.50 -15.09 7.74
N THR A 253 -18.11 -15.84 6.82
CA THR A 253 -17.86 -17.26 6.64
C THR A 253 -16.93 -17.51 5.45
N ARG A 254 -16.21 -18.63 5.43
CA ARG A 254 -15.31 -19.03 4.31
C ARG A 254 -16.01 -19.01 2.95
N GLU A 255 -17.28 -19.38 2.88
CA GLU A 255 -18.06 -19.38 1.63
C GLU A 255 -18.28 -17.97 1.06
N ARG A 256 -18.48 -16.94 1.91
CA ARG A 256 -18.64 -15.55 1.47
C ARG A 256 -17.35 -14.93 0.97
N VAL A 257 -16.19 -15.33 1.51
CA VAL A 257 -14.89 -14.83 1.07
C VAL A 257 -14.49 -15.43 -0.28
N ALA A 258 -14.75 -16.74 -0.49
CA ALA A 258 -14.47 -17.40 -1.76
C ALA A 258 -15.31 -16.85 -2.93
N GLY A 259 -16.56 -16.44 -2.69
CA GLY A 259 -17.44 -15.84 -3.70
C GLY A 259 -16.97 -14.47 -4.21
N GLN A 260 -16.36 -13.65 -3.34
CA GLN A 260 -15.86 -12.32 -3.72
C GLN A 260 -14.59 -12.36 -4.58
N VAL A 261 -13.81 -13.43 -4.51
CA VAL A 261 -12.60 -13.61 -5.35
C VAL A 261 -12.98 -13.99 -6.78
N GLN A 262 -14.13 -14.64 -7.00
CA GLN A 262 -14.60 -15.05 -8.33
C GLN A 262 -15.25 -13.92 -9.14
N GLU A 263 -15.82 -12.90 -8.50
CA GLU A 263 -16.43 -11.75 -9.21
C GLU A 263 -15.40 -10.76 -9.82
N VAL A 264 -14.12 -10.84 -9.43
CA VAL A 264 -13.03 -9.97 -9.93
C VAL A 264 -12.32 -10.58 -11.14
N THR A 265 -12.57 -11.85 -11.47
CA THR A 265 -11.92 -12.59 -12.59
C THR A 265 -12.86 -12.89 -13.76
N GLY A 266 -14.06 -12.30 -13.79
CA GLY A 266 -15.05 -12.47 -14.86
C GLY A 266 -15.12 -11.31 -15.84
#